data_11bca83ce968c1b22ede3617d08a802f
#
_entry.id   11bca83ce968c1b22ede3617d08a802f
#
_cell.length_a   1.000
_cell.length_b   1.000
_cell.length_c   1.000
_cell.angle_alpha   90.00
_cell.angle_beta   90.00
_cell.angle_gamma   90.00
#
_symmetry.space_group_name_H-M   'P 1'
#
loop_
_entity.id
_entity.type
_entity.pdbx_description
1 polymer ?
#
loop_
_entity_poly.entity_id
_entity_poly.type
_entity_poly.pdbx_seq_one_letter_code
_entity_poly.pdbx_strand_id
1 'polypeptide(L)'
;MNYGRTSLRRRAKQLDARGTRIRHKIGVILGKLLLIGIIVGGCATVSFGVGAFKGILASAPDISEVDVIPTGYSTKVLAADGSETAKLVAAGSNRQYVTIDQIPENLQHAVVAIEDERFYDHNGIDLKGIVRALVADVRTRDFSQGASTLTQQLIKNNVLSEQWANENDSNISKMEKMERQVQRKIQEQYLAIELEKKVNDKNWILENYLNSINLGSNTLGVQAAAQRYFGKDVSKLTLSECAVIAGITKNPAGYNPILHPKENAKRRKNVLDAMKKQGYISQKQYDKAMADDVYGRISEHNDVREETMNTYFVDAVIDDVFDDLVNIKGYSESEAYKAIYQGGLTIKSTQNLQIQKICDEEVADKANYDAGTKYSFYLSFQVKEKDGTIKTYTNQTMLSYYKKEKTKVRIIRSILHRRRTAGLQLHSMKKMSSGKGTSW
;
A
#
# COMPACT_ATOMS: atom_id res chain seq x y z
N MET A 1 46.03 37.00 -46.66
CA MET A 1 44.78 37.31 -47.40
C MET A 1 45.02 38.56 -48.23
N ASN A 2 44.76 38.51 -49.51
CA ASN A 2 45.06 39.61 -50.44
C ASN A 2 43.88 40.58 -50.51
N TYR A 3 43.93 41.69 -49.78
CA TYR A 3 42.87 42.72 -49.72
C TYR A 3 42.97 43.81 -50.75
N GLY A 4 43.62 43.57 -51.89
CA GLY A 4 43.76 44.55 -52.94
C GLY A 4 42.43 44.92 -53.60
N ARG A 5 42.27 46.18 -54.05
CA ARG A 5 41.08 46.72 -54.71
C ARG A 5 40.56 45.87 -55.90
N THR A 6 41.41 45.13 -56.57
CA THR A 6 41.07 44.18 -57.65
C THR A 6 40.36 42.89 -57.11
N SER A 7 40.76 42.36 -55.95
CA SER A 7 40.16 41.20 -55.37
C SER A 7 38.75 41.51 -54.78
N LEU A 8 38.60 42.72 -54.23
CA LEU A 8 37.32 43.25 -53.79
C LEU A 8 36.32 43.45 -54.94
N ARG A 9 36.79 44.00 -56.04
CA ARG A 9 35.96 44.20 -57.28
C ARG A 9 35.57 42.85 -57.90
N ARG A 10 36.45 41.81 -57.89
CA ARG A 10 36.13 40.45 -58.35
C ARG A 10 35.11 39.80 -57.45
N ARG A 11 35.22 39.89 -56.15
CA ARG A 11 34.23 39.34 -55.16
C ARG A 11 32.89 40.07 -55.29
N ALA A 12 32.90 41.43 -55.48
CA ALA A 12 31.67 42.19 -55.67
C ALA A 12 30.93 41.76 -56.97
N LYS A 13 31.67 41.57 -58.08
CA LYS A 13 31.09 41.08 -59.36
C LYS A 13 30.56 39.63 -59.21
N GLN A 14 31.24 38.75 -58.45
CA GLN A 14 30.76 37.37 -58.16
C GLN A 14 29.49 37.39 -57.33
N LEU A 15 29.40 38.26 -56.33
CA LEU A 15 28.21 38.40 -55.46
C LEU A 15 27.02 39.01 -56.23
N ASP A 16 27.33 39.87 -57.22
CA ASP A 16 26.33 40.53 -58.10
C ASP A 16 25.88 39.68 -59.29
N ALA A 17 26.53 38.50 -59.51
CA ALA A 17 26.14 37.60 -60.57
C ALA A 17 24.67 37.09 -60.34
N ARG A 18 23.85 37.13 -61.39
CA ARG A 18 22.41 36.74 -61.30
C ARG A 18 22.19 35.39 -60.61
N GLY A 19 23.06 34.39 -60.83
CA GLY A 19 22.99 33.08 -60.20
C GLY A 19 23.24 33.10 -58.69
N THR A 20 24.19 34.00 -58.22
CA THR A 20 24.50 34.13 -56.79
C THR A 20 23.37 34.85 -56.06
N ARG A 21 22.76 35.89 -56.65
CA ARG A 21 21.58 36.54 -56.08
C ARG A 21 20.36 35.60 -55.99
N ILE A 22 20.13 34.76 -56.99
CA ILE A 22 19.06 33.78 -57.02
C ILE A 22 19.30 32.74 -55.92
N ARG A 23 20.50 32.16 -55.81
CA ARG A 23 20.86 31.20 -54.74
C ARG A 23 20.68 31.78 -53.32
N HIS A 24 21.09 33.04 -53.13
CA HIS A 24 20.91 33.72 -51.84
C HIS A 24 19.42 33.94 -51.52
N LYS A 25 18.61 34.39 -52.51
CA LYS A 25 17.15 34.53 -52.31
C LYS A 25 16.49 33.21 -52.01
N ILE A 26 16.84 32.13 -52.73
CA ILE A 26 16.33 30.79 -52.43
C ILE A 26 16.75 30.33 -51.03
N GLY A 27 18.02 30.50 -50.63
CA GLY A 27 18.51 30.19 -49.31
C GLY A 27 17.76 30.91 -48.17
N VAL A 28 17.48 32.22 -48.37
CA VAL A 28 16.70 33.02 -47.42
C VAL A 28 15.25 32.56 -47.35
N ILE A 29 14.64 32.22 -48.50
CA ILE A 29 13.26 31.68 -48.51
C ILE A 29 13.20 30.33 -47.81
N LEU A 30 14.13 29.40 -48.09
CA LEU A 30 14.22 28.11 -47.43
C LEU A 30 14.46 28.26 -45.93
N GLY A 31 15.34 29.20 -45.52
CA GLY A 31 15.56 29.49 -44.09
C GLY A 31 14.32 30.03 -43.38
N LYS A 32 13.55 30.90 -44.05
CA LYS A 32 12.26 31.37 -43.52
C LYS A 32 11.24 30.27 -43.42
N LEU A 33 11.13 29.41 -44.42
CA LEU A 33 10.21 28.25 -44.40
C LEU A 33 10.58 27.26 -43.29
N LEU A 34 11.86 27.00 -43.10
CA LEU A 34 12.36 26.17 -42.01
C LEU A 34 12.01 26.76 -40.63
N LEU A 35 12.24 28.06 -40.46
CA LEU A 35 11.91 28.78 -39.23
C LEU A 35 10.40 28.74 -38.95
N ILE A 36 9.57 28.98 -39.96
CA ILE A 36 8.11 28.86 -39.84
C ILE A 36 7.72 27.44 -39.49
N GLY A 37 8.31 26.43 -40.12
CA GLY A 37 8.09 25.02 -39.80
C GLY A 37 8.42 24.66 -38.34
N ILE A 38 9.55 25.17 -37.81
CA ILE A 38 9.93 25.01 -36.39
C ILE A 38 8.93 25.68 -35.45
N ILE A 39 8.50 26.89 -35.77
CA ILE A 39 7.52 27.62 -34.96
C ILE A 39 6.17 26.90 -34.97
N VAL A 40 5.66 26.52 -36.13
CA VAL A 40 4.38 25.83 -36.29
C VAL A 40 4.44 24.47 -35.61
N GLY A 41 5.53 23.70 -35.80
CA GLY A 41 5.75 22.42 -35.12
C GLY A 41 5.84 22.57 -33.59
N GLY A 42 6.53 23.61 -33.12
CA GLY A 42 6.59 23.96 -31.70
C GLY A 42 5.21 24.29 -31.10
N CYS A 43 4.44 25.14 -31.79
CA CYS A 43 3.08 25.48 -31.36
C CYS A 43 2.15 24.24 -31.37
N ALA A 44 2.25 23.40 -32.39
CA ALA A 44 1.46 22.17 -32.48
C ALA A 44 1.78 21.19 -31.33
N THR A 45 3.07 20.99 -31.02
CA THR A 45 3.50 20.14 -29.88
C THR A 45 3.02 20.69 -28.54
N VAL A 46 3.13 22.01 -28.33
CA VAL A 46 2.63 22.64 -27.09
C VAL A 46 1.10 22.49 -27.00
N SER A 47 0.37 22.74 -28.08
CA SER A 47 -1.10 22.61 -28.10
C SER A 47 -1.55 21.17 -27.85
N PHE A 48 -0.86 20.19 -28.45
CA PHE A 48 -1.10 18.77 -28.20
C PHE A 48 -0.83 18.42 -26.73
N GLY A 49 0.30 18.87 -26.16
CA GLY A 49 0.65 18.67 -24.76
C GLY A 49 -0.39 19.24 -23.79
N VAL A 50 -0.87 20.45 -24.05
CA VAL A 50 -1.94 21.09 -23.24
C VAL A 50 -3.26 20.33 -23.38
N GLY A 51 -3.61 19.88 -24.60
CA GLY A 51 -4.80 19.07 -24.82
C GLY A 51 -4.77 17.73 -24.09
N ALA A 52 -3.65 17.00 -24.20
CA ALA A 52 -3.43 15.74 -23.49
C ALA A 52 -3.48 15.93 -21.97
N PHE A 53 -2.82 16.96 -21.44
CA PHE A 53 -2.85 17.30 -20.03
C PHE A 53 -4.28 17.58 -19.52
N LYS A 54 -5.05 18.39 -20.24
CA LYS A 54 -6.46 18.64 -19.91
C LYS A 54 -7.31 17.37 -19.98
N GLY A 55 -7.06 16.49 -20.95
CA GLY A 55 -7.73 15.19 -21.05
C GLY A 55 -7.47 14.30 -19.84
N ILE A 56 -6.21 14.25 -19.37
CA ILE A 56 -5.84 13.51 -18.16
C ILE A 56 -6.54 14.07 -16.91
N LEU A 57 -6.58 15.41 -16.77
CA LEU A 57 -7.27 16.03 -15.64
C LEU A 57 -8.78 15.78 -15.68
N ALA A 58 -9.40 15.83 -16.85
CA ALA A 58 -10.83 15.56 -17.02
C ALA A 58 -11.22 14.10 -16.71
N SER A 59 -10.28 13.18 -16.77
CA SER A 59 -10.48 11.76 -16.38
C SER A 59 -10.18 11.49 -14.90
N ALA A 60 -9.69 12.49 -14.14
CA ALA A 60 -9.51 12.37 -12.71
C ALA A 60 -10.88 12.37 -11.99
N PRO A 61 -11.04 11.60 -10.90
CA PRO A 61 -12.24 11.66 -10.07
C PRO A 61 -12.43 13.08 -9.51
N ASP A 62 -13.69 13.48 -9.30
CA ASP A 62 -13.98 14.73 -8.61
C ASP A 62 -13.71 14.57 -7.12
N ILE A 63 -12.77 15.34 -6.58
CA ILE A 63 -12.39 15.29 -5.17
C ILE A 63 -13.54 15.67 -4.22
N SER A 64 -14.59 16.33 -4.72
CA SER A 64 -15.77 16.66 -3.92
C SER A 64 -16.62 15.44 -3.62
N GLU A 65 -16.63 14.46 -4.52
CA GLU A 65 -17.41 13.22 -4.42
C GLU A 65 -16.59 12.03 -3.89
N VAL A 66 -15.26 12.20 -3.79
CA VAL A 66 -14.37 11.11 -3.38
C VAL A 66 -14.23 11.09 -1.86
N ASP A 67 -14.49 9.93 -1.27
CA ASP A 67 -14.13 9.65 0.11
C ASP A 67 -12.64 9.30 0.20
N VAL A 68 -11.86 10.22 0.74
CA VAL A 68 -10.41 10.04 0.96
C VAL A 68 -10.13 9.29 2.26
N ILE A 69 -11.15 9.15 3.11
CA ILE A 69 -11.03 8.42 4.38
C ILE A 69 -10.78 6.94 4.07
N PRO A 70 -9.80 6.30 4.70
CA PRO A 70 -9.52 4.89 4.47
C PRO A 70 -10.76 4.05 4.80
N THR A 71 -11.09 3.11 3.95
CA THR A 71 -12.15 2.12 4.18
C THR A 71 -11.55 0.77 4.59
N GLY A 72 -12.38 -0.13 5.12
CA GLY A 72 -11.94 -1.47 5.48
C GLY A 72 -11.31 -1.53 6.87
N TYR A 73 -12.07 -1.14 7.87
CA TYR A 73 -11.70 -1.25 9.27
C TYR A 73 -12.08 -2.61 9.85
N SER A 74 -11.23 -3.16 10.74
CA SER A 74 -11.57 -4.36 11.48
C SER A 74 -12.64 -4.08 12.53
N THR A 75 -13.61 -4.96 12.62
CA THR A 75 -14.63 -4.95 13.68
C THR A 75 -14.09 -5.64 14.93
N LYS A 76 -14.37 -5.07 16.10
CA LYS A 76 -14.05 -5.64 17.40
C LYS A 76 -15.29 -6.23 18.03
N VAL A 77 -15.18 -7.43 18.60
CA VAL A 77 -16.20 -8.04 19.47
C VAL A 77 -15.69 -7.97 20.89
N LEU A 78 -16.46 -7.33 21.77
CA LEU A 78 -16.13 -7.16 23.18
C LEU A 78 -16.98 -8.10 24.04
N ALA A 79 -16.35 -8.69 25.07
CA ALA A 79 -17.03 -9.42 26.13
C ALA A 79 -17.80 -8.46 27.05
N ALA A 80 -18.55 -9.03 28.00
CA ALA A 80 -19.36 -8.25 28.95
C ALA A 80 -18.52 -7.32 29.84
N ASP A 81 -17.26 -7.63 30.10
CA ASP A 81 -16.32 -6.81 30.87
C ASP A 81 -15.59 -5.76 30.03
N GLY A 82 -15.89 -5.69 28.71
CA GLY A 82 -15.28 -4.76 27.77
C GLY A 82 -13.95 -5.21 27.18
N SER A 83 -13.44 -6.39 27.53
CA SER A 83 -12.24 -6.95 26.92
C SER A 83 -12.52 -7.44 25.50
N GLU A 84 -11.52 -7.35 24.59
CA GLU A 84 -11.64 -7.81 23.21
C GLU A 84 -11.60 -9.37 23.18
N THR A 85 -12.66 -9.97 22.68
CA THR A 85 -12.77 -11.44 22.54
C THR A 85 -12.54 -11.93 21.12
N ALA A 86 -12.85 -11.12 20.13
CA ALA A 86 -12.58 -11.41 18.73
C ALA A 86 -12.36 -10.14 17.90
N LYS A 87 -11.62 -10.31 16.81
CA LYS A 87 -11.40 -9.28 15.81
C LYS A 87 -11.77 -9.83 14.42
N LEU A 88 -12.80 -9.24 13.82
CA LEU A 88 -13.28 -9.63 12.50
C LEU A 88 -12.59 -8.80 11.42
N VAL A 89 -11.97 -9.49 10.47
CA VAL A 89 -11.13 -8.86 9.45
C VAL A 89 -11.36 -9.53 8.10
N ALA A 90 -11.85 -8.78 7.12
CA ALA A 90 -11.81 -9.24 5.73
C ALA A 90 -10.39 -9.07 5.13
N ALA A 91 -10.11 -9.72 4.03
CA ALA A 91 -8.87 -9.54 3.31
C ALA A 91 -8.68 -8.05 2.95
N GLY A 92 -7.58 -7.44 3.39
CA GLY A 92 -7.30 -6.02 3.16
C GLY A 92 -7.99 -5.02 4.09
N SER A 93 -8.66 -5.48 5.17
CA SER A 93 -9.38 -4.60 6.11
C SER A 93 -8.87 -4.66 7.55
N ASN A 94 -7.62 -5.03 7.75
CA ASN A 94 -7.01 -5.05 9.09
C ASN A 94 -6.56 -3.64 9.51
N ARG A 95 -7.49 -2.68 9.52
CA ARG A 95 -7.28 -1.32 10.03
C ARG A 95 -7.99 -1.12 11.37
N GLN A 96 -7.38 -0.31 12.22
CA GLN A 96 -8.01 0.26 13.39
C GLN A 96 -7.73 1.76 13.34
N TYR A 97 -8.80 2.55 13.28
CA TYR A 97 -8.68 4.00 13.22
C TYR A 97 -8.21 4.56 14.56
N VAL A 98 -7.30 5.51 14.50
CA VAL A 98 -6.85 6.31 15.65
C VAL A 98 -6.76 7.76 15.22
N THR A 99 -7.18 8.66 16.12
CA THR A 99 -7.09 10.08 15.88
C THR A 99 -5.65 10.57 16.06
N ILE A 100 -5.33 11.73 15.49
CA ILE A 100 -3.94 12.23 15.48
C ILE A 100 -3.37 12.45 16.89
N ASP A 101 -4.20 12.82 17.86
CA ASP A 101 -3.85 12.99 19.25
C ASP A 101 -3.50 11.68 19.97
N GLN A 102 -3.98 10.54 19.47
CA GLN A 102 -3.63 9.19 19.95
C GLN A 102 -2.31 8.69 19.35
N ILE A 103 -1.86 9.29 18.26
CA ILE A 103 -0.61 8.90 17.58
C ILE A 103 0.55 9.69 18.19
N PRO A 104 1.59 9.03 18.75
CA PRO A 104 2.72 9.74 19.35
C PRO A 104 3.38 10.71 18.37
N GLU A 105 3.73 11.91 18.81
CA GLU A 105 4.46 12.91 18.00
C GLU A 105 5.73 12.33 17.38
N ASN A 106 6.43 11.44 18.10
CA ASN A 106 7.60 10.77 17.58
C ASN A 106 7.30 9.94 16.31
N LEU A 107 6.12 9.33 16.20
CA LEU A 107 5.73 8.58 15.01
C LEU A 107 5.32 9.53 13.88
N GLN A 108 4.58 10.57 14.18
CA GLN A 108 4.23 11.62 13.23
C GLN A 108 5.50 12.24 12.62
N HIS A 109 6.43 12.67 13.46
CA HIS A 109 7.71 13.24 13.03
C HIS A 109 8.61 12.25 12.30
N ALA A 110 8.63 10.97 12.69
CA ALA A 110 9.41 9.94 12.02
C ALA A 110 8.95 9.73 10.56
N VAL A 111 7.62 9.70 10.35
CA VAL A 111 7.06 9.54 9.01
C VAL A 111 7.28 10.81 8.17
N VAL A 112 7.00 11.98 8.71
CA VAL A 112 7.25 13.26 8.02
C VAL A 112 8.73 13.39 7.66
N ALA A 113 9.64 13.12 8.61
CA ALA A 113 11.06 13.27 8.38
C ALA A 113 11.63 12.39 7.26
N ILE A 114 11.09 11.18 7.08
CA ILE A 114 11.64 10.22 6.13
C ILE A 114 10.92 10.20 4.77
N GLU A 115 9.63 10.57 4.74
CA GLU A 115 8.80 10.54 3.53
C GLU A 115 8.62 11.93 2.90
N ASP A 116 8.46 12.98 3.72
CA ASP A 116 8.07 14.31 3.24
C ASP A 116 8.59 15.43 4.17
N GLU A 117 9.89 15.69 4.12
CA GLU A 117 10.63 16.64 5.00
C GLU A 117 9.97 18.03 5.12
N ARG A 118 9.24 18.46 4.08
CA ARG A 118 8.59 19.77 4.00
C ARG A 118 7.06 19.69 3.98
N PHE A 119 6.51 18.63 4.54
CA PHE A 119 5.07 18.37 4.55
C PHE A 119 4.24 19.58 4.99
N TYR A 120 4.69 20.29 6.02
CA TYR A 120 4.00 21.45 6.56
C TYR A 120 4.17 22.74 5.74
N ASP A 121 5.11 22.76 4.78
CA ASP A 121 5.48 23.97 4.01
C ASP A 121 4.85 24.03 2.62
N HIS A 122 4.36 22.89 2.07
CA HIS A 122 3.81 22.85 0.71
C HIS A 122 2.30 22.56 0.71
N ASN A 123 1.64 22.80 -0.40
CA ASN A 123 0.21 22.57 -0.60
C ASN A 123 -0.02 21.39 -1.56
N GLY A 124 0.23 20.17 -1.12
CA GLY A 124 0.02 18.92 -1.87
C GLY A 124 1.19 18.52 -2.76
N ILE A 125 2.01 19.45 -3.25
CA ILE A 125 3.18 19.18 -4.07
C ILE A 125 4.41 19.89 -3.52
N ASP A 126 5.50 19.16 -3.34
CA ASP A 126 6.80 19.72 -2.97
C ASP A 126 7.66 20.03 -4.21
N LEU A 127 7.48 21.21 -4.79
CA LEU A 127 8.26 21.64 -5.98
C LEU A 127 9.77 21.68 -5.72
N LYS A 128 10.20 22.09 -4.52
CA LYS A 128 11.63 22.12 -4.15
C LYS A 128 12.19 20.69 -4.07
N GLY A 129 11.41 19.75 -3.54
CA GLY A 129 11.75 18.33 -3.50
C GLY A 129 11.87 17.71 -4.89
N ILE A 130 10.93 18.02 -5.79
CA ILE A 130 10.95 17.54 -7.17
C ILE A 130 12.22 18.03 -7.88
N VAL A 131 12.54 19.33 -7.80
CA VAL A 131 13.76 19.90 -8.41
C VAL A 131 15.02 19.27 -7.80
N ARG A 132 15.07 19.11 -6.49
CA ARG A 132 16.20 18.44 -5.80
C ARG A 132 16.38 17.00 -6.28
N ALA A 133 15.30 16.23 -6.34
CA ALA A 133 15.35 14.83 -6.80
C ALA A 133 15.82 14.75 -8.24
N LEU A 134 15.29 15.60 -9.14
CA LEU A 134 15.69 15.64 -10.54
C LEU A 134 17.20 15.94 -10.70
N VAL A 135 17.74 16.92 -9.96
CA VAL A 135 19.16 17.27 -9.99
C VAL A 135 20.02 16.11 -9.45
N ALA A 136 19.58 15.44 -8.38
CA ALA A 136 20.26 14.30 -7.82
C ALA A 136 20.27 13.10 -8.77
N ASP A 137 19.11 12.78 -9.36
CA ASP A 137 18.94 11.66 -10.30
C ASP A 137 19.81 11.85 -11.56
N VAL A 138 19.85 13.07 -12.12
CA VAL A 138 20.73 13.41 -13.24
C VAL A 138 22.21 13.24 -12.86
N ARG A 139 22.58 13.63 -11.62
CA ARG A 139 23.96 13.57 -11.16
C ARG A 139 24.43 12.14 -10.85
N THR A 140 23.56 11.34 -10.23
CA THR A 140 23.88 9.97 -9.80
C THR A 140 23.53 8.93 -10.84
N ARG A 141 22.70 9.26 -11.84
CA ARG A 141 22.06 8.34 -12.80
C ARG A 141 21.24 7.24 -12.11
N ASP A 142 20.80 7.50 -10.89
CA ASP A 142 20.00 6.59 -10.07
C ASP A 142 18.66 7.29 -9.76
N PHE A 143 17.58 6.86 -10.45
CA PHE A 143 16.22 7.39 -10.31
C PHE A 143 15.51 6.84 -9.07
N SER A 144 16.21 6.71 -7.96
CA SER A 144 15.71 6.12 -6.71
C SER A 144 15.17 7.13 -5.69
N GLN A 145 15.38 8.44 -5.92
CA GLN A 145 14.91 9.46 -4.98
C GLN A 145 13.41 9.71 -5.10
N GLY A 146 12.68 9.43 -4.02
CA GLY A 146 11.26 9.74 -3.91
C GLY A 146 11.03 11.25 -3.77
N ALA A 147 10.13 11.80 -4.59
CA ALA A 147 9.67 13.19 -4.51
C ALA A 147 8.14 13.28 -4.33
N SER A 148 7.49 12.17 -3.97
CA SER A 148 6.05 12.13 -3.71
C SER A 148 5.76 12.57 -2.29
N THR A 149 4.80 13.49 -2.12
CA THR A 149 4.35 13.98 -0.81
C THR A 149 3.43 12.97 -0.12
N LEU A 150 3.23 13.13 1.19
CA LEU A 150 2.26 12.33 1.96
C LEU A 150 0.85 12.46 1.39
N THR A 151 0.46 13.67 0.95
CA THR A 151 -0.84 13.93 0.33
C THR A 151 -1.01 13.16 -0.99
N GLN A 152 0.03 13.12 -1.84
CA GLN A 152 0.02 12.31 -3.06
C GLN A 152 -0.09 10.82 -2.76
N GLN A 153 0.62 10.34 -1.72
CA GLN A 153 0.53 8.94 -1.32
C GLN A 153 -0.86 8.59 -0.76
N LEU A 154 -1.49 9.49 0.00
CA LEU A 154 -2.85 9.33 0.50
C LEU A 154 -3.86 9.19 -0.66
N ILE A 155 -3.80 10.09 -1.65
CA ILE A 155 -4.61 10.03 -2.87
C ILE A 155 -4.38 8.72 -3.63
N LYS A 156 -3.13 8.35 -3.85
CA LYS A 156 -2.78 7.11 -4.54
C LYS A 156 -3.40 5.89 -3.87
N ASN A 157 -3.31 5.81 -2.54
CA ASN A 157 -3.71 4.61 -1.79
C ASN A 157 -5.23 4.49 -1.63
N ASN A 158 -5.94 5.60 -1.45
CA ASN A 158 -7.36 5.57 -1.10
C ASN A 158 -8.30 5.94 -2.27
N VAL A 159 -7.83 6.78 -3.20
CA VAL A 159 -8.65 7.28 -4.31
C VAL A 159 -8.36 6.56 -5.61
N LEU A 160 -7.09 6.42 -5.95
CA LEU A 160 -6.67 5.91 -7.26
C LEU A 160 -6.34 4.43 -7.28
N SER A 161 -6.33 3.75 -6.13
CA SER A 161 -5.90 2.35 -6.01
C SER A 161 -6.73 1.39 -6.87
N GLU A 162 -8.05 1.55 -6.90
CA GLU A 162 -8.94 0.69 -7.70
C GLU A 162 -8.85 1.00 -9.19
N GLN A 163 -8.84 2.29 -9.57
CA GLN A 163 -8.75 2.73 -10.95
C GLN A 163 -7.48 2.23 -11.64
N TRP A 164 -6.37 2.16 -10.90
CA TRP A 164 -5.06 1.78 -11.39
C TRP A 164 -4.58 0.40 -10.93
N ALA A 165 -5.47 -0.45 -10.42
CA ALA A 165 -5.13 -1.79 -9.92
C ALA A 165 -4.38 -2.65 -10.95
N ASN A 166 -4.73 -2.52 -12.23
CA ASN A 166 -4.14 -3.27 -13.35
C ASN A 166 -3.00 -2.52 -14.08
N GLU A 167 -2.45 -1.45 -13.50
CA GLU A 167 -1.37 -0.67 -14.12
C GLU A 167 -0.14 -1.52 -14.47
N ASN A 168 0.15 -2.50 -13.63
CA ASN A 168 1.31 -3.38 -13.78
C ASN A 168 0.99 -4.75 -14.37
N ASP A 169 -0.18 -4.92 -15.03
CA ASP A 169 -0.52 -6.18 -15.69
C ASP A 169 0.60 -6.62 -16.65
N SER A 170 0.94 -7.89 -16.59
CA SER A 170 1.98 -8.50 -17.45
C SER A 170 1.62 -8.47 -18.94
N ASN A 171 0.33 -8.33 -19.25
CA ASN A 171 -0.20 -8.39 -20.62
C ASN A 171 -0.12 -7.04 -21.36
N ILE A 172 0.17 -5.93 -20.67
CA ILE A 172 0.30 -4.61 -21.31
C ILE A 172 1.74 -4.28 -21.69
N SER A 173 1.91 -3.55 -22.79
CA SER A 173 3.22 -3.19 -23.31
C SER A 173 3.99 -2.27 -22.33
N LYS A 174 5.33 -2.26 -22.42
CA LYS A 174 6.17 -1.38 -21.63
C LYS A 174 5.84 0.11 -21.83
N MET A 175 5.48 0.48 -23.07
CA MET A 175 5.12 1.86 -23.41
C MET A 175 3.79 2.25 -22.75
N GLU A 176 2.79 1.39 -22.82
CA GLU A 176 1.50 1.59 -22.19
C GLU A 176 1.60 1.67 -20.65
N LYS A 177 2.46 0.84 -20.02
CA LYS A 177 2.76 0.97 -18.59
C LYS A 177 3.30 2.35 -18.24
N MET A 178 4.26 2.82 -19.04
CA MET A 178 4.85 4.14 -18.82
C MET A 178 3.82 5.26 -18.98
N GLU A 179 2.96 5.18 -20.00
CA GLU A 179 1.88 6.13 -20.23
C GLU A 179 0.91 6.16 -19.02
N ARG A 180 0.44 5.01 -18.57
CA ARG A 180 -0.43 4.87 -17.40
C ARG A 180 0.21 5.44 -16.13
N GLN A 181 1.50 5.18 -15.91
CA GLN A 181 2.25 5.72 -14.76
C GLN A 181 2.33 7.25 -14.80
N VAL A 182 2.55 7.84 -15.98
CA VAL A 182 2.56 9.29 -16.14
C VAL A 182 1.17 9.88 -15.91
N GLN A 183 0.11 9.29 -16.48
CA GLN A 183 -1.27 9.70 -16.27
C GLN A 183 -1.64 9.69 -14.79
N ARG A 184 -1.41 8.55 -14.11
CA ARG A 184 -1.65 8.42 -12.67
C ARG A 184 -0.87 9.47 -11.89
N LYS A 185 0.40 9.72 -12.22
CA LYS A 185 1.21 10.69 -11.49
C LYS A 185 0.70 12.12 -11.64
N ILE A 186 0.19 12.49 -12.81
CA ILE A 186 -0.46 13.80 -13.03
C ILE A 186 -1.75 13.90 -12.20
N GLN A 187 -2.57 12.85 -12.19
CA GLN A 187 -3.80 12.82 -11.40
C GLN A 187 -3.50 12.89 -9.89
N GLU A 188 -2.50 12.12 -9.39
CA GLU A 188 -2.05 12.19 -7.99
C GLU A 188 -1.69 13.62 -7.58
N GLN A 189 -0.92 14.32 -8.41
CA GLN A 189 -0.48 15.69 -8.12
C GLN A 189 -1.65 16.67 -8.12
N TYR A 190 -2.53 16.58 -9.12
CA TYR A 190 -3.70 17.42 -9.23
C TYR A 190 -4.65 17.25 -8.04
N LEU A 191 -5.02 16.00 -7.75
CA LEU A 191 -5.91 15.67 -6.64
C LEU A 191 -5.31 16.02 -5.28
N ALA A 192 -3.98 15.90 -5.12
CA ALA A 192 -3.30 16.30 -3.89
C ALA A 192 -3.42 17.82 -3.64
N ILE A 193 -3.31 18.64 -4.68
CA ILE A 193 -3.52 20.10 -4.58
C ILE A 193 -4.97 20.41 -4.22
N GLU A 194 -5.93 19.77 -4.89
CA GLU A 194 -7.35 20.00 -4.65
C GLU A 194 -7.76 19.52 -3.24
N LEU A 195 -7.22 18.40 -2.77
CA LEU A 195 -7.45 17.92 -1.41
C LEU A 195 -6.93 18.92 -0.36
N GLU A 196 -5.70 19.41 -0.52
CA GLU A 196 -5.10 20.38 0.40
C GLU A 196 -5.91 21.69 0.45
N LYS A 197 -6.44 22.14 -0.68
CA LYS A 197 -7.33 23.32 -0.73
C LYS A 197 -8.67 23.06 -0.03
N LYS A 198 -9.25 21.85 -0.22
CA LYS A 198 -10.54 21.47 0.32
C LYS A 198 -10.48 21.30 1.85
N VAL A 199 -9.46 20.61 2.33
CA VAL A 199 -9.31 20.24 3.74
C VAL A 199 -8.64 21.35 4.54
N ASN A 200 -7.58 21.95 4.01
CA ASN A 200 -6.76 23.00 4.64
C ASN A 200 -6.31 22.66 6.06
N ASP A 201 -6.08 21.38 6.34
CA ASP A 201 -5.65 20.84 7.63
C ASP A 201 -4.61 19.73 7.44
N LYS A 202 -3.37 20.03 7.79
CA LYS A 202 -2.25 19.07 7.68
C LYS A 202 -2.37 17.91 8.66
N ASN A 203 -2.93 18.13 9.83
CA ASN A 203 -3.14 17.08 10.82
C ASN A 203 -4.16 16.07 10.32
N TRP A 204 -5.24 16.52 9.71
CA TRP A 204 -6.23 15.66 9.08
C TRP A 204 -5.62 14.80 7.97
N ILE A 205 -4.77 15.39 7.12
CA ILE A 205 -4.09 14.67 6.03
C ILE A 205 -3.14 13.61 6.61
N LEU A 206 -2.34 13.98 7.61
CA LEU A 206 -1.41 13.08 8.27
C LEU A 206 -2.14 11.93 8.99
N GLU A 207 -3.23 12.23 9.68
CA GLU A 207 -4.08 11.26 10.35
C GLU A 207 -4.59 10.20 9.38
N ASN A 208 -5.20 10.63 8.28
CA ASN A 208 -5.74 9.72 7.27
C ASN A 208 -4.63 8.93 6.55
N TYR A 209 -3.47 9.53 6.32
CA TYR A 209 -2.31 8.84 5.79
C TYR A 209 -1.85 7.73 6.75
N LEU A 210 -1.64 8.03 8.03
CA LEU A 210 -1.17 7.08 9.04
C LEU A 210 -2.17 5.95 9.30
N ASN A 211 -3.46 6.19 9.10
CA ASN A 211 -4.50 5.17 9.17
C ASN A 211 -4.64 4.33 7.89
N SER A 212 -4.04 4.74 6.75
CA SER A 212 -4.23 4.08 5.46
C SER A 212 -3.03 3.29 4.96
N ILE A 213 -1.81 3.64 5.41
CA ILE A 213 -0.58 3.07 4.85
C ILE A 213 -0.45 1.56 5.09
N ASN A 214 0.05 0.86 4.05
CA ASN A 214 0.43 -0.54 4.17
C ASN A 214 1.78 -0.66 4.89
N LEU A 215 1.80 -1.39 5.99
CA LEU A 215 2.98 -1.59 6.85
C LEU A 215 3.44 -3.06 6.90
N GLY A 216 3.11 -3.84 5.87
CA GLY A 216 3.52 -5.24 5.75
C GLY A 216 2.71 -6.19 6.63
N SER A 217 2.91 -7.50 6.48
CA SER A 217 2.20 -8.54 7.26
C SER A 217 0.68 -8.37 7.31
N ASN A 218 0.06 -7.91 6.23
CA ASN A 218 -1.36 -7.58 6.14
C ASN A 218 -1.81 -6.52 7.16
N THR A 219 -0.93 -5.62 7.59
CA THR A 219 -1.26 -4.51 8.48
C THR A 219 -1.47 -3.22 7.69
N LEU A 220 -2.63 -2.62 7.89
CA LEU A 220 -3.00 -1.34 7.31
C LEU A 220 -3.20 -0.32 8.44
N GLY A 221 -2.44 0.77 8.38
CA GLY A 221 -2.42 1.79 9.42
C GLY A 221 -1.55 1.47 10.63
N VAL A 222 -1.20 2.54 11.35
CA VAL A 222 -0.20 2.51 12.42
C VAL A 222 -0.66 1.77 13.69
N GLN A 223 -1.94 1.79 14.01
CA GLN A 223 -2.47 1.05 15.16
C GLN A 223 -2.36 -0.46 14.93
N ALA A 224 -2.76 -0.93 13.75
CA ALA A 224 -2.62 -2.34 13.38
C ALA A 224 -1.15 -2.78 13.39
N ALA A 225 -0.24 -1.92 12.93
CA ALA A 225 1.19 -2.19 12.94
C ALA A 225 1.76 -2.23 14.38
N ALA A 226 1.35 -1.32 15.27
CA ALA A 226 1.75 -1.32 16.67
C ALA A 226 1.33 -2.62 17.37
N GLN A 227 0.10 -3.07 17.15
CA GLN A 227 -0.38 -4.35 17.66
C GLN A 227 0.38 -5.53 17.06
N ARG A 228 0.57 -5.52 15.72
CA ARG A 228 1.21 -6.64 15.01
C ARG A 228 2.66 -6.85 15.39
N TYR A 229 3.42 -5.76 15.51
CA TYR A 229 4.87 -5.84 15.73
C TYR A 229 5.27 -5.80 17.19
N PHE A 230 4.49 -5.13 18.04
CA PHE A 230 4.87 -4.85 19.44
C PHE A 230 3.81 -5.28 20.48
N GLY A 231 2.63 -5.73 20.05
CA GLY A 231 1.56 -6.16 20.96
C GLY A 231 0.98 -5.04 21.81
N LYS A 232 1.06 -3.78 21.37
CA LYS A 232 0.63 -2.64 22.19
C LYS A 232 -0.12 -1.58 21.37
N ASP A 233 -0.80 -0.72 22.07
CA ASP A 233 -1.45 0.45 21.52
C ASP A 233 -0.43 1.42 20.93
N VAL A 234 -0.80 2.08 19.81
CA VAL A 234 0.09 3.03 19.12
C VAL A 234 0.56 4.15 20.02
N SER A 235 -0.29 4.63 20.94
CA SER A 235 0.04 5.70 21.91
C SER A 235 1.18 5.35 22.86
N LYS A 236 1.50 4.06 23.00
CA LYS A 236 2.54 3.54 23.90
C LYS A 236 3.87 3.20 23.17
N LEU A 237 3.99 3.57 21.92
CA LEU A 237 5.21 3.30 21.16
C LEU A 237 6.37 4.19 21.64
N THR A 238 7.54 3.59 21.77
CA THR A 238 8.80 4.31 22.03
C THR A 238 9.34 4.96 20.74
N LEU A 239 10.26 5.90 20.85
CA LEU A 239 10.93 6.51 19.67
C LEU A 239 11.55 5.45 18.75
N SER A 240 12.19 4.43 19.30
CA SER A 240 12.79 3.35 18.52
C SER A 240 11.75 2.56 17.72
N GLU A 241 10.61 2.24 18.33
CA GLU A 241 9.49 1.53 17.69
C GLU A 241 8.81 2.39 16.64
N CYS A 242 8.64 3.69 16.89
CA CYS A 242 8.16 4.66 15.89
C CYS A 242 9.05 4.68 14.65
N ALA A 243 10.38 4.68 14.84
CA ALA A 243 11.33 4.66 13.73
C ALA A 243 11.34 3.33 12.96
N VAL A 244 11.06 2.19 13.63
CA VAL A 244 10.85 0.89 12.97
C VAL A 244 9.64 0.95 12.05
N ILE A 245 8.49 1.40 12.56
CA ILE A 245 7.25 1.50 11.77
C ILE A 245 7.42 2.46 10.58
N ALA A 246 7.96 3.65 10.81
CA ALA A 246 8.24 4.61 9.74
C ALA A 246 9.22 4.08 8.70
N GLY A 247 10.11 3.18 9.08
CA GLY A 247 11.04 2.52 8.17
C GLY A 247 10.37 1.57 7.16
N ILE A 248 9.17 1.07 7.46
CA ILE A 248 8.46 0.09 6.60
C ILE A 248 7.85 0.75 5.37
N THR A 249 7.44 2.02 5.47
CA THR A 249 6.61 2.75 4.48
C THR A 249 7.11 2.64 3.04
N LYS A 250 8.41 2.75 2.82
CA LYS A 250 9.03 2.74 1.48
C LYS A 250 8.87 1.40 0.74
N ASN A 251 8.97 0.28 1.46
CA ASN A 251 8.88 -1.07 0.89
C ASN A 251 8.37 -2.05 1.96
N PRO A 252 7.04 -2.18 2.12
CA PRO A 252 6.44 -2.98 3.18
C PRO A 252 6.88 -4.45 3.21
N ALA A 253 7.17 -5.04 2.06
CA ALA A 253 7.68 -6.41 2.01
C ALA A 253 9.17 -6.49 2.38
N GLY A 254 10.02 -5.61 1.81
CA GLY A 254 11.47 -5.66 1.98
C GLY A 254 11.98 -5.10 3.31
N TYR A 255 11.19 -4.24 3.96
CA TYR A 255 11.52 -3.67 5.29
C TYR A 255 10.63 -4.20 6.40
N ASN A 256 10.01 -5.38 6.20
CA ASN A 256 9.24 -6.04 7.24
C ASN A 256 10.14 -6.40 8.43
N PRO A 257 9.88 -5.91 9.66
CA PRO A 257 10.81 -6.10 10.77
C PRO A 257 10.86 -7.54 11.32
N ILE A 258 9.85 -8.37 11.01
CA ILE A 258 9.84 -9.79 11.36
C ILE A 258 10.63 -10.60 10.34
N LEU A 259 10.40 -10.36 9.04
CA LEU A 259 10.98 -11.14 7.96
C LEU A 259 12.39 -10.65 7.57
N HIS A 260 12.62 -9.35 7.66
CA HIS A 260 13.84 -8.67 7.23
C HIS A 260 14.36 -7.67 8.30
N PRO A 261 14.66 -8.14 9.53
CA PRO A 261 15.05 -7.27 10.65
C PRO A 261 16.31 -6.46 10.37
N LYS A 262 17.28 -7.01 9.63
CA LYS A 262 18.55 -6.33 9.29
C LYS A 262 18.32 -5.17 8.32
N GLU A 263 17.48 -5.35 7.32
CA GLU A 263 17.11 -4.34 6.33
C GLU A 263 16.29 -3.23 6.97
N ASN A 264 15.34 -3.60 7.83
CA ASN A 264 14.57 -2.63 8.61
C ASN A 264 15.48 -1.85 9.57
N ALA A 265 16.47 -2.49 10.22
CA ALA A 265 17.42 -1.80 11.11
C ALA A 265 18.23 -0.72 10.38
N LYS A 266 18.67 -0.98 9.15
CA LYS A 266 19.34 0.03 8.31
C LYS A 266 18.38 1.19 8.00
N ARG A 267 17.13 0.87 7.67
CA ARG A 267 16.13 1.88 7.35
C ARG A 267 15.71 2.69 8.60
N ARG A 268 15.55 2.04 9.78
CA ARG A 268 15.34 2.69 11.08
C ARG A 268 16.42 3.72 11.37
N LYS A 269 17.70 3.35 11.14
CA LYS A 269 18.82 4.31 11.30
C LYS A 269 18.61 5.54 10.41
N ASN A 270 18.23 5.37 9.13
CA ASN A 270 17.97 6.49 8.23
C ASN A 270 16.85 7.39 8.72
N VAL A 271 15.77 6.79 9.30
CA VAL A 271 14.68 7.55 9.93
C VAL A 271 15.20 8.39 11.09
N LEU A 272 15.93 7.79 12.01
CA LEU A 272 16.50 8.50 13.18
C LEU A 272 17.52 9.58 12.75
N ASP A 273 18.33 9.33 11.72
CA ASP A 273 19.24 10.32 11.14
C ASP A 273 18.46 11.51 10.57
N ALA A 274 17.35 11.26 9.85
CA ALA A 274 16.49 12.31 9.30
C ALA A 274 15.82 13.13 10.40
N MET A 275 15.26 12.47 11.42
CA MET A 275 14.64 13.15 12.58
C MET A 275 15.63 14.04 13.31
N LYS A 276 16.86 13.55 13.54
CA LYS A 276 17.94 14.34 14.18
C LYS A 276 18.36 15.52 13.32
N LYS A 277 18.57 15.29 12.02
CA LYS A 277 18.95 16.36 11.06
C LYS A 277 17.92 17.47 11.00
N GLN A 278 16.64 17.13 11.10
CA GLN A 278 15.53 18.09 11.06
C GLN A 278 15.16 18.67 12.44
N GLY A 279 15.89 18.28 13.50
CA GLY A 279 15.71 18.84 14.84
C GLY A 279 14.56 18.26 15.65
N TYR A 280 13.89 17.21 15.16
CA TYR A 280 12.80 16.54 15.90
C TYR A 280 13.30 15.77 17.13
N ILE A 281 14.55 15.30 17.12
CA ILE A 281 15.16 14.61 18.26
C ILE A 281 16.57 15.14 18.54
N SER A 282 16.94 15.14 19.82
CA SER A 282 18.29 15.47 20.28
C SER A 282 19.27 14.31 20.04
N GLN A 283 20.58 14.59 20.11
CA GLN A 283 21.61 13.57 20.05
C GLN A 283 21.42 12.48 21.12
N LYS A 284 21.09 12.86 22.35
CA LYS A 284 20.83 11.93 23.46
C LYS A 284 19.66 10.98 23.18
N GLN A 285 18.56 11.48 22.58
CA GLN A 285 17.42 10.65 22.18
C GLN A 285 17.78 9.72 21.03
N TYR A 286 18.55 10.21 20.06
CA TYR A 286 19.07 9.39 18.97
C TYR A 286 19.92 8.23 19.49
N ASP A 287 20.92 8.50 20.35
CA ASP A 287 21.83 7.48 20.88
C ASP A 287 21.06 6.43 21.70
N LYS A 288 20.08 6.87 22.52
CA LYS A 288 19.21 5.98 23.27
C LYS A 288 18.39 5.09 22.34
N ALA A 289 17.79 5.65 21.28
CA ALA A 289 17.00 4.90 20.33
C ALA A 289 17.86 3.91 19.54
N MET A 290 19.09 4.29 19.16
CA MET A 290 20.01 3.39 18.45
C MET A 290 20.50 2.21 19.29
N ALA A 291 20.68 2.42 20.60
CA ALA A 291 21.11 1.38 21.54
C ALA A 291 19.98 0.41 21.97
N ASP A 292 18.73 0.73 21.62
CA ASP A 292 17.56 -0.05 22.02
C ASP A 292 17.44 -1.37 21.22
N ASP A 293 17.32 -2.50 21.94
CA ASP A 293 17.08 -3.84 21.35
C ASP A 293 15.60 -4.03 20.95
N VAL A 294 15.14 -3.21 20.01
CA VAL A 294 13.76 -3.26 19.52
C VAL A 294 13.45 -4.56 18.76
N TYR A 295 14.43 -5.16 18.10
CA TYR A 295 14.23 -6.36 17.29
C TYR A 295 14.13 -7.63 18.15
N GLY A 296 14.80 -7.67 19.31
CA GLY A 296 14.60 -8.72 20.31
C GLY A 296 13.15 -8.78 20.77
N ARG A 297 12.56 -7.63 21.13
CA ARG A 297 11.14 -7.54 21.53
C ARG A 297 10.16 -7.93 20.41
N ILE A 298 10.46 -7.59 19.16
CA ILE A 298 9.64 -8.02 18.01
C ILE A 298 9.67 -9.53 17.86
N SER A 299 10.84 -10.17 18.01
CA SER A 299 11.00 -11.61 17.94
C SER A 299 10.20 -12.30 19.04
N GLU A 300 10.40 -11.89 20.29
CA GLU A 300 9.68 -12.45 21.46
C GLU A 300 8.17 -12.36 21.29
N HIS A 301 7.65 -11.21 20.87
CA HIS A 301 6.20 -11.02 20.67
C HIS A 301 5.64 -11.92 19.56
N ASN A 302 6.42 -12.19 18.50
CA ASN A 302 5.92 -12.93 17.33
C ASN A 302 6.20 -14.44 17.40
N ASP A 303 6.98 -14.90 18.35
CA ASP A 303 7.15 -16.34 18.62
C ASP A 303 5.90 -16.94 19.30
N VAL A 304 5.10 -16.11 19.98
CA VAL A 304 3.83 -16.49 20.60
C VAL A 304 2.69 -16.25 19.62
N ARG A 305 2.48 -17.13 18.67
CA ARG A 305 1.28 -17.11 17.82
C ARG A 305 0.14 -17.85 18.48
N GLU A 306 -0.81 -17.14 19.04
CA GLU A 306 -2.18 -17.63 19.16
C GLU A 306 -2.94 -17.32 17.85
N GLU A 307 -3.22 -18.34 17.06
CA GLU A 307 -4.26 -18.28 16.03
C GLU A 307 -5.59 -18.32 16.78
N THR A 308 -6.21 -17.18 17.02
CA THR A 308 -7.56 -17.10 17.55
C THR A 308 -8.53 -17.51 16.45
N MET A 309 -8.99 -18.76 16.50
CA MET A 309 -10.23 -19.16 15.84
C MET A 309 -11.38 -18.54 16.64
N ASN A 310 -12.38 -17.97 15.95
CA ASN A 310 -13.60 -17.51 16.61
C ASN A 310 -14.22 -18.66 17.41
N THR A 311 -14.73 -18.33 18.58
CA THR A 311 -15.54 -19.29 19.35
C THR A 311 -16.92 -19.39 18.70
N TYR A 312 -17.65 -20.48 18.96
CA TYR A 312 -19.05 -20.61 18.53
C TYR A 312 -19.93 -19.47 19.03
N PHE A 313 -19.62 -18.92 20.21
CA PHE A 313 -20.31 -17.74 20.74
C PHE A 313 -20.11 -16.52 19.84
N VAL A 314 -18.88 -16.28 19.40
CA VAL A 314 -18.59 -15.15 18.48
C VAL A 314 -19.29 -15.34 17.13
N ASP A 315 -19.33 -16.56 16.61
CA ASP A 315 -20.03 -16.86 15.36
C ASP A 315 -21.54 -16.56 15.50
N ALA A 316 -22.16 -16.98 16.60
CA ALA A 316 -23.58 -16.65 16.87
C ALA A 316 -23.82 -15.14 16.99
N VAL A 317 -22.91 -14.40 17.65
CA VAL A 317 -23.00 -12.93 17.71
C VAL A 317 -22.89 -12.30 16.33
N ILE A 318 -22.06 -12.84 15.44
CA ILE A 318 -21.94 -12.35 14.05
C ILE A 318 -23.26 -12.55 13.31
N ASP A 319 -23.88 -13.73 13.45
CA ASP A 319 -25.16 -14.05 12.80
C ASP A 319 -26.28 -13.12 13.31
N ASP A 320 -26.38 -12.91 14.62
CA ASP A 320 -27.36 -11.98 15.23
C ASP A 320 -27.17 -10.54 14.70
N VAL A 321 -25.92 -10.04 14.65
CA VAL A 321 -25.63 -8.70 14.13
C VAL A 321 -25.94 -8.60 12.64
N PHE A 322 -25.66 -9.65 11.87
CA PHE A 322 -26.01 -9.70 10.45
C PHE A 322 -27.53 -9.60 10.23
N ASP A 323 -28.27 -10.38 10.98
CA ASP A 323 -29.75 -10.37 10.92
C ASP A 323 -30.32 -9.01 11.34
N ASP A 324 -29.77 -8.37 12.38
CA ASP A 324 -30.17 -7.04 12.81
C ASP A 324 -29.88 -5.96 11.74
N LEU A 325 -28.72 -6.02 11.09
CA LEU A 325 -28.38 -5.10 10.01
C LEU A 325 -29.32 -5.24 8.82
N VAL A 326 -29.67 -6.47 8.43
CA VAL A 326 -30.58 -6.75 7.31
C VAL A 326 -32.04 -6.43 7.67
N ASN A 327 -32.53 -7.02 8.77
CA ASN A 327 -33.97 -7.01 9.06
C ASN A 327 -34.44 -5.76 9.81
N ILE A 328 -33.56 -5.12 10.60
CA ILE A 328 -33.90 -3.94 11.41
C ILE A 328 -33.36 -2.65 10.76
N LYS A 329 -32.12 -2.66 10.26
CA LYS A 329 -31.50 -1.48 9.65
C LYS A 329 -31.76 -1.36 8.15
N GLY A 330 -32.27 -2.41 7.49
CA GLY A 330 -32.60 -2.40 6.07
C GLY A 330 -31.40 -2.48 5.12
N TYR A 331 -30.26 -2.96 5.60
CA TYR A 331 -29.11 -3.20 4.75
C TYR A 331 -29.36 -4.37 3.81
N SER A 332 -28.81 -4.32 2.60
CA SER A 332 -28.69 -5.54 1.80
C SER A 332 -27.69 -6.50 2.48
N GLU A 333 -27.78 -7.80 2.18
CA GLU A 333 -26.83 -8.80 2.71
C GLU A 333 -25.36 -8.41 2.45
N SER A 334 -25.07 -7.86 1.26
CA SER A 334 -23.72 -7.40 0.89
C SER A 334 -23.26 -6.21 1.73
N GLU A 335 -24.14 -5.27 2.05
CA GLU A 335 -23.83 -4.12 2.90
C GLU A 335 -23.66 -4.55 4.35
N ALA A 336 -24.50 -5.45 4.85
CA ALA A 336 -24.37 -6.03 6.18
C ALA A 336 -23.03 -6.77 6.34
N TYR A 337 -22.65 -7.59 5.36
CA TYR A 337 -21.37 -8.28 5.36
C TYR A 337 -20.20 -7.30 5.35
N LYS A 338 -20.24 -6.25 4.51
CA LYS A 338 -19.23 -5.20 4.49
C LYS A 338 -19.16 -4.45 5.83
N ALA A 339 -20.30 -4.11 6.42
CA ALA A 339 -20.34 -3.43 7.72
C ALA A 339 -19.67 -4.27 8.81
N ILE A 340 -19.94 -5.57 8.87
CA ILE A 340 -19.37 -6.49 9.87
C ILE A 340 -17.86 -6.66 9.67
N TYR A 341 -17.41 -6.90 8.46
CA TYR A 341 -15.99 -7.28 8.23
C TYR A 341 -15.07 -6.13 7.79
N GLN A 342 -15.63 -4.99 7.43
CA GLN A 342 -14.88 -3.84 6.90
C GLN A 342 -15.33 -2.49 7.48
N GLY A 343 -16.44 -2.46 8.23
CA GLY A 343 -17.05 -1.22 8.72
C GLY A 343 -16.49 -0.72 10.04
N GLY A 344 -15.59 -1.45 10.70
CA GLY A 344 -14.98 -1.04 11.96
C GLY A 344 -15.96 -0.99 13.13
N LEU A 345 -16.95 -1.88 13.15
CA LEU A 345 -17.93 -1.93 14.22
C LEU A 345 -17.27 -2.28 15.57
N THR A 346 -17.87 -1.80 16.64
CA THR A 346 -17.59 -2.28 17.99
C THR A 346 -18.84 -2.99 18.49
N ILE A 347 -18.80 -4.32 18.45
CA ILE A 347 -19.90 -5.20 18.88
C ILE A 347 -19.70 -5.50 20.37
N LYS A 348 -20.64 -5.05 21.19
CA LYS A 348 -20.64 -5.35 22.63
C LYS A 348 -21.51 -6.57 22.88
N SER A 349 -20.91 -7.66 23.33
CA SER A 349 -21.62 -8.90 23.64
C SER A 349 -21.78 -9.10 25.14
N THR A 350 -22.61 -10.09 25.49
CA THR A 350 -22.80 -10.54 26.87
C THR A 350 -21.89 -11.72 27.24
N GLN A 351 -20.86 -12.00 26.43
CA GLN A 351 -19.93 -13.10 26.67
C GLN A 351 -19.24 -12.96 28.03
N ASN A 352 -19.32 -14.00 28.85
CA ASN A 352 -18.55 -14.13 30.08
C ASN A 352 -17.32 -14.98 29.79
N LEU A 353 -16.13 -14.39 29.86
CA LEU A 353 -14.88 -15.07 29.50
C LEU A 353 -14.53 -16.22 30.42
N GLN A 354 -14.97 -16.19 31.69
CA GLN A 354 -14.73 -17.31 32.62
C GLN A 354 -15.59 -18.53 32.24
N ILE A 355 -16.86 -18.31 31.90
CA ILE A 355 -17.74 -19.38 31.41
C ILE A 355 -17.22 -19.90 30.07
N GLN A 356 -16.83 -19.00 29.13
CA GLN A 356 -16.27 -19.41 27.86
C GLN A 356 -15.04 -20.32 28.04
N LYS A 357 -14.13 -19.95 28.95
CA LYS A 357 -12.93 -20.74 29.25
C LYS A 357 -13.28 -22.14 29.74
N ILE A 358 -14.24 -22.24 30.64
CA ILE A 358 -14.73 -23.55 31.14
C ILE A 358 -15.30 -24.38 29.99
N CYS A 359 -16.15 -23.75 29.11
CA CYS A 359 -16.69 -24.44 27.95
C CYS A 359 -15.60 -24.95 26.99
N ASP A 360 -14.59 -24.13 26.74
CA ASP A 360 -13.48 -24.49 25.85
C ASP A 360 -12.62 -25.63 26.43
N GLU A 361 -12.39 -25.62 27.75
CA GLU A 361 -11.67 -26.67 28.47
C GLU A 361 -12.44 -28.00 28.43
N GLU A 362 -13.75 -27.96 28.70
CA GLU A 362 -14.61 -29.13 28.67
C GLU A 362 -14.77 -29.74 27.25
N VAL A 363 -14.93 -28.89 26.24
CA VAL A 363 -14.98 -29.32 24.82
C VAL A 363 -13.63 -29.88 24.35
N ALA A 364 -12.51 -29.40 24.90
CA ALA A 364 -11.19 -29.91 24.58
C ALA A 364 -10.82 -31.20 25.29
N ASP A 365 -11.49 -31.50 26.40
CA ASP A 365 -11.22 -32.72 27.20
C ASP A 365 -11.76 -33.97 26.50
N LYS A 366 -10.83 -34.88 26.19
CA LYS A 366 -11.16 -36.16 25.56
C LYS A 366 -11.97 -37.09 26.44
N ALA A 367 -11.93 -36.86 27.74
CA ALA A 367 -12.70 -37.69 28.69
C ALA A 367 -14.21 -37.49 28.56
N ASN A 368 -14.63 -36.34 28.00
CA ASN A 368 -16.02 -36.00 27.77
C ASN A 368 -16.62 -36.64 26.50
N TYR A 369 -15.84 -37.47 25.78
CA TYR A 369 -16.27 -38.11 24.54
C TYR A 369 -16.13 -39.62 24.61
N ASP A 370 -17.04 -40.31 23.95
CA ASP A 370 -17.00 -41.76 23.86
C ASP A 370 -15.69 -42.29 23.29
N ALA A 371 -15.24 -43.43 23.73
CA ALA A 371 -14.04 -44.09 23.24
C ALA A 371 -14.18 -44.36 21.72
N GLY A 372 -13.27 -43.80 20.96
CA GLY A 372 -13.28 -43.92 19.50
C GLY A 372 -13.93 -42.77 18.72
N THR A 373 -14.42 -41.74 19.42
CA THR A 373 -14.88 -40.48 18.78
C THR A 373 -13.79 -39.90 17.87
N LYS A 374 -14.14 -39.61 16.62
CA LYS A 374 -13.24 -39.05 15.59
C LYS A 374 -13.71 -37.70 15.17
N TYR A 375 -12.78 -36.76 15.12
CA TYR A 375 -13.05 -35.47 14.48
C TYR A 375 -13.18 -35.65 12.96
N SER A 376 -14.21 -35.06 12.36
CA SER A 376 -14.30 -34.93 10.90
C SER A 376 -13.79 -33.54 10.50
N PHE A 377 -12.99 -33.52 9.46
CA PHE A 377 -12.52 -32.26 8.85
C PHE A 377 -13.24 -32.06 7.53
N TYR A 378 -13.89 -30.93 7.39
CA TYR A 378 -14.51 -30.51 6.15
C TYR A 378 -13.80 -29.27 5.61
N LEU A 379 -13.37 -29.32 4.35
CA LEU A 379 -12.77 -28.19 3.66
C LEU A 379 -13.48 -28.02 2.31
N SER A 380 -13.94 -26.82 2.02
CA SER A 380 -14.41 -26.43 0.69
C SER A 380 -13.89 -25.05 0.36
N PHE A 381 -13.29 -24.89 -0.81
CA PHE A 381 -12.86 -23.59 -1.32
C PHE A 381 -12.96 -23.57 -2.85
N GLN A 382 -13.10 -22.37 -3.40
CA GLN A 382 -13.21 -22.17 -4.83
C GLN A 382 -12.00 -21.40 -5.36
N VAL A 383 -11.54 -21.80 -6.54
CA VAL A 383 -10.46 -21.14 -7.28
C VAL A 383 -11.03 -20.65 -8.59
N LYS A 384 -10.92 -19.35 -8.86
CA LYS A 384 -11.20 -18.79 -10.18
C LYS A 384 -9.94 -18.90 -11.01
N GLU A 385 -9.99 -19.69 -12.09
CA GLU A 385 -8.86 -19.84 -13.02
C GLU A 385 -8.74 -18.61 -13.94
N LYS A 386 -7.62 -18.48 -14.65
CA LYS A 386 -7.37 -17.35 -15.56
C LYS A 386 -8.39 -17.20 -16.68
N ASP A 387 -8.99 -18.30 -17.10
CA ASP A 387 -10.06 -18.37 -18.12
C ASP A 387 -11.46 -18.00 -17.56
N GLY A 388 -11.55 -17.63 -16.27
CA GLY A 388 -12.79 -17.31 -15.61
C GLY A 388 -13.54 -18.51 -15.02
N THR A 389 -13.09 -19.74 -15.27
CA THR A 389 -13.70 -20.97 -14.74
C THR A 389 -13.55 -21.05 -13.24
N ILE A 390 -14.63 -21.36 -12.51
CA ILE A 390 -14.60 -21.58 -11.06
C ILE A 390 -14.50 -23.08 -10.79
N LYS A 391 -13.42 -23.50 -10.11
CA LYS A 391 -13.23 -24.88 -9.65
C LYS A 391 -13.37 -24.97 -8.14
N THR A 392 -14.20 -25.91 -7.69
CA THR A 392 -14.40 -26.21 -6.27
C THR A 392 -13.50 -27.35 -5.84
N TYR A 393 -12.74 -27.12 -4.77
CA TYR A 393 -11.88 -28.11 -4.13
C TYR A 393 -12.43 -28.44 -2.74
N THR A 394 -12.52 -29.73 -2.44
CA THR A 394 -13.01 -30.21 -1.15
C THR A 394 -11.95 -31.07 -0.47
N ASN A 395 -12.16 -31.43 0.80
CA ASN A 395 -11.32 -32.42 1.48
C ASN A 395 -11.19 -33.73 0.69
N GLN A 396 -12.23 -34.16 -0.04
CA GLN A 396 -12.18 -35.34 -0.90
C GLN A 396 -11.26 -35.14 -2.10
N THR A 397 -11.31 -33.96 -2.73
CA THR A 397 -10.41 -33.60 -3.85
C THR A 397 -8.96 -33.64 -3.39
N MET A 398 -8.66 -33.08 -2.20
CA MET A 398 -7.33 -33.13 -1.61
C MET A 398 -6.88 -34.55 -1.30
N LEU A 399 -7.73 -35.36 -0.69
CA LEU A 399 -7.44 -36.78 -0.38
C LEU A 399 -7.15 -37.57 -1.66
N SER A 400 -7.94 -37.35 -2.72
CA SER A 400 -7.75 -38.02 -4.01
C SER A 400 -6.42 -37.62 -4.66
N TYR A 401 -6.06 -36.34 -4.59
CA TYR A 401 -4.78 -35.83 -5.10
C TYR A 401 -3.60 -36.49 -4.38
N TYR A 402 -3.59 -36.52 -3.04
CA TYR A 402 -2.50 -37.09 -2.26
C TYR A 402 -2.43 -38.61 -2.35
N LYS A 403 -3.55 -39.32 -2.56
CA LYS A 403 -3.57 -40.73 -2.86
C LYS A 403 -2.92 -41.03 -4.21
N LYS A 404 -3.22 -40.22 -5.22
CA LYS A 404 -2.66 -40.36 -6.58
C LYS A 404 -1.15 -40.11 -6.59
N GLU A 405 -0.66 -39.15 -5.81
CA GLU A 405 0.76 -38.79 -5.69
C GLU A 405 1.54 -39.75 -4.74
N LYS A 406 0.94 -40.84 -4.26
CA LYS A 406 1.53 -41.75 -3.27
C LYS A 406 2.05 -41.07 -1.98
N THR A 407 1.60 -39.84 -1.73
CA THR A 407 1.96 -39.12 -0.50
C THR A 407 1.16 -39.73 0.66
N LYS A 408 1.86 -40.36 1.62
CA LYS A 408 1.22 -41.13 2.70
C LYS A 408 0.16 -40.31 3.41
N VAL A 409 -1.08 -40.76 3.40
CA VAL A 409 -2.26 -40.25 4.15
C VAL A 409 -1.95 -39.98 5.65
N ARG A 410 -0.89 -40.59 6.17
CA ARG A 410 -0.33 -40.35 7.49
C ARG A 410 0.04 -38.87 7.77
N ILE A 411 0.44 -38.12 6.74
CA ILE A 411 0.78 -36.69 6.86
C ILE A 411 -0.47 -35.86 7.13
N ILE A 412 -1.56 -36.12 6.41
CA ILE A 412 -2.84 -35.41 6.62
C ILE A 412 -3.39 -35.68 8.02
N ARG A 413 -3.30 -36.94 8.50
CA ARG A 413 -3.71 -37.29 9.88
C ARG A 413 -2.82 -36.64 10.93
N SER A 414 -1.51 -36.50 10.71
CA SER A 414 -0.60 -35.84 11.66
C SER A 414 -0.74 -34.31 11.65
N ILE A 415 -1.15 -33.71 10.51
CA ILE A 415 -1.45 -32.29 10.36
C ILE A 415 -2.73 -31.94 11.10
N LEU A 416 -3.78 -32.77 10.98
CA LEU A 416 -5.05 -32.61 11.68
C LEU A 416 -4.90 -32.78 13.20
N HIS A 417 -3.89 -33.55 13.66
CA HIS A 417 -3.65 -33.81 15.07
C HIS A 417 -2.78 -32.75 15.78
N ARG A 418 -2.06 -31.94 15.04
CA ARG A 418 -1.25 -30.84 15.60
C ARG A 418 -1.77 -29.53 15.03
N ARG A 419 -2.44 -28.71 15.83
CA ARG A 419 -2.99 -27.36 15.58
C ARG A 419 -2.11 -26.37 14.76
N ARG A 420 -1.31 -26.84 13.80
CA ARG A 420 -0.46 -26.05 12.88
C ARG A 420 -0.99 -26.04 11.44
N THR A 421 -2.30 -26.04 11.27
CA THR A 421 -2.96 -26.39 10.01
C THR A 421 -2.94 -25.31 8.93
N ALA A 422 -2.96 -24.04 9.25
CA ALA A 422 -3.12 -22.98 8.23
C ALA A 422 -1.91 -22.85 7.26
N GLY A 423 -0.69 -22.87 7.78
CA GLY A 423 0.52 -22.75 6.93
C GLY A 423 0.78 -23.97 6.02
N LEU A 424 0.42 -25.17 6.49
CA LEU A 424 0.57 -26.41 5.72
C LEU A 424 -0.57 -26.63 4.73
N GLN A 425 -1.78 -26.16 5.01
CA GLN A 425 -2.89 -26.12 4.07
C GLN A 425 -2.57 -25.18 2.88
N LEU A 426 -2.05 -23.97 3.13
CA LEU A 426 -1.59 -23.07 2.09
C LEU A 426 -0.47 -23.67 1.22
N HIS A 427 0.44 -24.43 1.81
CA HIS A 427 1.49 -25.11 1.06
C HIS A 427 0.93 -26.23 0.19
N SER A 428 -0.04 -27.00 0.70
CA SER A 428 -0.72 -28.06 -0.07
C SER A 428 -1.56 -27.47 -1.21
N MET A 429 -2.24 -26.37 -0.97
CA MET A 429 -3.02 -25.63 -1.97
C MET A 429 -2.12 -25.06 -3.07
N LYS A 430 -0.99 -24.44 -2.73
CA LYS A 430 0.01 -23.99 -3.69
C LYS A 430 0.53 -25.13 -4.58
N LYS A 431 0.76 -26.30 -4.00
CA LYS A 431 1.24 -27.46 -4.75
C LYS A 431 0.19 -28.03 -5.72
N MET A 432 -1.11 -27.97 -5.34
CA MET A 432 -2.22 -28.33 -6.22
C MET A 432 -2.39 -27.33 -7.36
N SER A 433 -2.22 -26.04 -7.11
CA SER A 433 -2.36 -24.99 -8.12
C SER A 433 -1.13 -24.90 -9.05
N SER A 434 0.10 -25.01 -8.50
CA SER A 434 1.34 -24.94 -9.29
C SER A 434 1.53 -26.10 -10.27
N GLY A 435 1.00 -27.28 -9.94
CA GLY A 435 1.03 -28.44 -10.83
C GLY A 435 0.13 -28.32 -12.07
N LYS A 436 -0.71 -27.26 -12.16
CA LYS A 436 -1.66 -27.04 -13.25
C LYS A 436 -1.57 -25.66 -13.91
N GLY A 437 -0.52 -24.89 -13.62
CA GLY A 437 -0.31 -23.59 -14.26
C GLY A 437 -1.26 -22.48 -13.80
N THR A 438 -1.93 -22.64 -12.65
CA THR A 438 -2.78 -21.61 -12.02
C THR A 438 -1.95 -20.76 -11.07
N SER A 439 -1.98 -19.44 -11.25
CA SER A 439 -1.41 -18.47 -10.30
C SER A 439 -2.51 -17.97 -9.37
N TRP A 440 -2.19 -17.91 -8.12
CA TRP A 440 -3.03 -17.32 -7.06
C TRP A 440 -2.90 -15.81 -7.05
#